data_54d1e05f63f426b048ce36ed16965472
#
_entry.id   54d1e05f63f426b048ce36ed16965472
#
_cell.length_a   1.000
_cell.length_b   1.000
_cell.length_c   1.000
_cell.angle_alpha   90.00
_cell.angle_beta   90.00
_cell.angle_gamma   90.00
#
_symmetry.space_group_name_H-M   'P 1'
#
loop_
_entity.id
_entity.type
_entity.pdbx_description
1 polymer ?
#
loop_
_entity_poly.entity_id
_entity_poly.type
_entity_poly.pdbx_seq_one_letter_code
_entity_poly.pdbx_strand_id
1 'polypeptide(L)'
;AKYDASCSSSGSRRDDKGKLGNTAYSGICHSYSSDGRCVSLLKILLTNCCIYDCKYCVNRNSNDVVRAIFTSEEICRITINFYKRNYIEGLFLSSGIIKSPDYTMELLIDAITLLRKKYNFNGYIHVKAIPGASKYLLKKLGLLVDRISANIELPTNNGLKLLAPNKNQNKITNIMKYVKENKNKSFVPAGQSTQMIVGATIESDYQILKKSSDLYNNFKLKRVFYSAYIPVNHDRFLPNIKVPPLVRENRLYQADWLLRFYNFKVDDLLDEYNQNFNILLDPKTDWALRHLEEFPKEINKVSYYELLKIPGI
;
A
#
# COMPACT_ATOMS: atom_id res chain seq x y z
N ALA A 1 8.35 -4.29 11.93
CA ALA A 1 8.81 -3.32 10.94
C ALA A 1 10.13 -3.75 10.26
N LYS A 2 11.11 -4.24 11.01
CA LYS A 2 12.40 -4.70 10.45
C LYS A 2 12.26 -5.73 9.31
N TYR A 3 11.20 -6.53 9.35
CA TYR A 3 10.93 -7.60 8.38
C TYR A 3 9.85 -7.25 7.34
N ASP A 4 9.38 -6.01 7.32
CA ASP A 4 8.47 -5.51 6.30
C ASP A 4 9.23 -4.66 5.29
N ALA A 5 9.56 -5.26 4.13
CA ALA A 5 10.33 -4.62 3.07
C ALA A 5 9.68 -3.32 2.55
N SER A 6 8.35 -3.19 2.64
CA SER A 6 7.64 -1.98 2.20
C SER A 6 7.91 -0.75 3.10
N CYS A 7 8.49 -0.93 4.29
CA CYS A 7 8.91 0.16 5.16
C CYS A 7 10.36 0.63 4.92
N SER A 8 11.12 -0.06 4.09
CA SER A 8 12.52 0.27 3.84
C SER A 8 12.73 1.49 2.95
N SER A 9 11.65 2.01 2.33
CA SER A 9 11.70 3.15 1.42
C SER A 9 11.96 4.51 2.11
N SER A 10 11.91 4.60 3.44
CA SER A 10 12.27 5.83 4.17
C SER A 10 13.78 6.12 4.22
N GLY A 11 14.60 5.13 3.93
CA GLY A 11 15.99 5.25 3.47
C GLY A 11 17.02 5.93 4.37
N SER A 12 16.70 6.37 5.58
CA SER A 12 17.68 7.05 6.42
C SER A 12 17.83 6.42 7.82
N ARG A 13 19.08 6.27 8.24
CA ARG A 13 19.44 5.92 9.62
C ARG A 13 20.42 6.95 10.16
N ARG A 14 20.14 7.47 11.34
CA ARG A 14 21.05 8.30 12.12
C ARG A 14 20.91 7.92 13.58
N ASP A 15 22.03 7.54 14.18
CA ASP A 15 22.10 7.25 15.61
C ASP A 15 22.37 8.56 16.38
N ASP A 16 21.83 8.66 17.57
CA ASP A 16 22.04 9.76 18.49
C ASP A 16 23.49 9.76 18.98
N LYS A 17 24.36 10.51 18.36
CA LYS A 17 25.76 10.75 18.80
C LYS A 17 25.85 11.95 19.76
N GLY A 18 25.04 11.96 20.81
CA GLY A 18 24.95 13.08 21.76
C GLY A 18 24.19 14.29 21.21
N LYS A 19 23.39 14.11 20.14
CA LYS A 19 22.48 15.12 19.57
C LYS A 19 21.04 14.71 19.84
N LEU A 20 20.14 15.68 19.82
CA LEU A 20 18.70 15.43 20.02
C LEU A 20 18.11 14.66 18.83
N GLY A 21 17.58 13.45 19.09
CA GLY A 21 16.84 12.62 18.16
C GLY A 21 17.68 11.65 17.33
N ASN A 22 17.05 10.55 16.92
CA ASN A 22 17.60 9.55 16.02
C ASN A 22 16.63 9.26 14.88
N THR A 23 17.11 8.62 13.82
CA THR A 23 16.28 8.18 12.69
C THR A 23 16.50 6.69 12.46
N ALA A 24 15.41 5.93 12.48
CA ALA A 24 15.40 4.50 12.16
C ALA A 24 14.81 4.23 10.78
N TYR A 25 15.28 3.16 10.13
CA TYR A 25 14.82 2.77 8.80
C TYR A 25 13.32 2.42 8.72
N SER A 26 12.71 2.06 9.82
CA SER A 26 11.35 1.52 9.82
C SER A 26 10.64 1.72 11.16
N GLY A 27 9.34 1.48 11.21
CA GLY A 27 8.50 1.44 12.41
C GLY A 27 7.36 2.43 12.42
N ILE A 28 7.53 3.60 11.82
CA ILE A 28 6.48 4.60 11.71
C ILE A 28 6.08 4.76 10.24
N CYS A 29 4.81 4.57 9.97
CA CYS A 29 4.19 4.78 8.66
C CYS A 29 3.33 6.04 8.71
N HIS A 30 3.29 6.78 7.62
CA HIS A 30 2.44 7.96 7.52
C HIS A 30 1.21 7.67 6.66
N SER A 31 0.06 8.11 7.12
CA SER A 31 -1.19 8.13 6.35
C SER A 31 -1.75 9.53 6.37
N TYR A 32 -2.36 9.97 5.28
CA TYR A 32 -2.99 11.29 5.22
C TYR A 32 -4.49 11.17 5.41
N SER A 33 -5.03 12.01 6.27
CA SER A 33 -6.47 12.18 6.44
C SER A 33 -7.05 13.04 5.31
N SER A 34 -8.39 13.10 5.21
CA SER A 34 -9.07 13.88 4.16
C SER A 34 -8.84 15.40 4.27
N ASP A 35 -8.46 15.89 5.44
CA ASP A 35 -8.11 17.28 5.72
C ASP A 35 -6.61 17.58 5.51
N GLY A 36 -5.85 16.65 4.92
CA GLY A 36 -4.43 16.81 4.61
C GLY A 36 -3.47 16.56 5.78
N ARG A 37 -3.95 16.29 6.99
CA ARG A 37 -3.07 15.97 8.13
C ARG A 37 -2.34 14.66 7.93
N CYS A 38 -1.07 14.63 8.31
CA CYS A 38 -0.24 13.43 8.34
C CYS A 38 -0.46 12.70 9.66
N VAL A 39 -0.91 11.45 9.58
CA VAL A 39 -1.14 10.56 10.72
C VAL A 39 0.02 9.57 10.80
N SER A 40 0.76 9.61 11.89
CA SER A 40 1.88 8.69 12.15
C SER A 40 1.36 7.36 12.70
N LEU A 41 1.67 6.26 12.03
CA LEU A 41 1.21 4.92 12.40
C LEU A 41 2.39 4.03 12.80
N LEU A 42 2.25 3.32 13.91
CA LEU A 42 3.13 2.17 14.19
C LEU A 42 2.80 1.06 13.21
N LYS A 43 3.71 0.81 12.26
CA LYS A 43 3.59 -0.32 11.35
C LYS A 43 4.32 -1.53 11.91
N ILE A 44 3.58 -2.60 12.17
CA ILE A 44 4.09 -3.82 12.79
C ILE A 44 3.53 -5.07 12.12
N LEU A 45 4.33 -6.13 12.07
CA LEU A 45 3.90 -7.48 11.71
C LEU A 45 3.54 -8.25 12.98
N LEU A 46 2.35 -8.83 13.04
CA LEU A 46 2.01 -9.79 14.10
C LEU A 46 3.00 -10.96 14.09
N THR A 47 3.32 -11.46 12.88
CA THR A 47 4.36 -12.47 12.71
C THR A 47 4.99 -12.39 11.33
N ASN A 48 6.26 -12.79 11.22
CA ASN A 48 6.95 -13.05 9.97
C ASN A 48 6.96 -14.55 9.59
N CYS A 49 6.35 -15.42 10.40
CA CYS A 49 6.06 -16.80 9.99
C CYS A 49 5.01 -16.78 8.88
N CYS A 50 5.28 -17.47 7.77
CA CYS A 50 4.36 -17.50 6.64
C CYS A 50 4.42 -18.88 5.98
N ILE A 51 3.25 -19.46 5.68
CA ILE A 51 3.13 -20.72 4.93
C ILE A 51 3.18 -20.50 3.41
N TYR A 52 3.17 -19.24 2.94
CA TYR A 52 3.24 -18.90 1.52
C TYR A 52 4.67 -18.68 1.06
N ASP A 53 4.92 -18.98 -0.21
CA ASP A 53 6.25 -18.85 -0.81
C ASP A 53 6.27 -17.79 -1.93
N CYS A 54 5.82 -16.56 -1.60
CA CYS A 54 5.86 -15.45 -2.55
C CYS A 54 7.31 -15.06 -2.84
N LYS A 55 7.75 -15.19 -4.09
CA LYS A 55 9.15 -15.05 -4.52
C LYS A 55 9.78 -13.71 -4.18
N TYR A 56 9.00 -12.64 -4.19
CA TYR A 56 9.44 -11.28 -3.85
C TYR A 56 9.50 -10.99 -2.34
N CYS A 57 9.05 -11.92 -1.48
CA CYS A 57 8.88 -11.65 -0.05
C CYS A 57 10.08 -12.19 0.75
N VAL A 58 10.67 -11.34 1.60
CA VAL A 58 11.74 -11.74 2.53
C VAL A 58 11.27 -12.82 3.52
N ASN A 59 9.97 -12.81 3.86
CA ASN A 59 9.36 -13.72 4.82
C ASN A 59 8.73 -14.96 4.16
N ARG A 60 9.03 -15.27 2.90
CA ARG A 60 8.53 -16.48 2.25
C ARG A 60 8.94 -17.73 3.01
N ASN A 61 8.15 -18.79 2.88
CA ASN A 61 8.35 -20.03 3.65
C ASN A 61 9.74 -20.62 3.47
N SER A 62 10.25 -20.63 2.24
CA SER A 62 11.55 -21.21 1.88
C SER A 62 12.78 -20.41 2.32
N ASN A 63 12.61 -19.17 2.82
CA ASN A 63 13.73 -18.38 3.31
C ASN A 63 14.12 -18.78 4.74
N ASP A 64 15.41 -18.97 4.95
CA ASP A 64 16.00 -19.16 6.29
C ASP A 64 16.19 -17.78 6.96
N VAL A 65 15.13 -17.33 7.65
CA VAL A 65 15.14 -16.08 8.41
C VAL A 65 14.60 -16.33 9.81
N VAL A 66 15.10 -15.58 10.78
CA VAL A 66 14.61 -15.66 12.16
C VAL A 66 13.11 -15.40 12.19
N ARG A 67 12.35 -16.34 12.73
CA ARG A 67 10.88 -16.28 12.82
C ARG A 67 10.46 -15.85 14.22
N ALA A 68 9.48 -14.95 14.27
CA ALA A 68 8.93 -14.46 15.52
C ALA A 68 7.41 -14.21 15.37
N ILE A 69 6.71 -14.29 16.49
CA ILE A 69 5.29 -13.95 16.60
C ILE A 69 5.10 -13.10 17.84
N PHE A 70 4.33 -12.03 17.71
CA PHE A 70 3.85 -11.25 18.84
C PHE A 70 2.58 -11.86 19.43
N THR A 71 2.48 -11.83 20.73
CA THR A 71 1.20 -12.02 21.42
C THR A 71 0.33 -10.78 21.24
N SER A 72 -0.99 -10.93 21.35
CA SER A 72 -1.92 -9.80 21.33
C SER A 72 -1.59 -8.75 22.40
N GLU A 73 -1.15 -9.19 23.57
CA GLU A 73 -0.77 -8.31 24.69
C GLU A 73 0.49 -7.48 24.37
N GLU A 74 1.50 -8.06 23.75
CA GLU A 74 2.71 -7.34 23.33
C GLU A 74 2.41 -6.26 22.31
N ILE A 75 1.57 -6.56 21.29
CA ILE A 75 1.12 -5.57 20.30
C ILE A 75 0.40 -4.41 21.00
N CYS A 76 -0.51 -4.72 21.93
CA CYS A 76 -1.24 -3.70 22.68
C CYS A 76 -0.30 -2.83 23.51
N ARG A 77 0.61 -3.42 24.28
CA ARG A 77 1.55 -2.70 25.13
C ARG A 77 2.47 -1.77 24.33
N ILE A 78 3.02 -2.24 23.21
CA ILE A 78 3.88 -1.43 22.35
C ILE A 78 3.06 -0.26 21.77
N THR A 79 1.86 -0.53 21.24
CA THR A 79 0.99 0.49 20.65
C THR A 79 0.63 1.56 21.68
N ILE A 80 0.17 1.17 22.87
CA ILE A 80 -0.24 2.10 23.92
C ILE A 80 0.96 2.92 24.44
N ASN A 81 2.12 2.30 24.62
CA ASN A 81 3.30 3.00 25.08
C ASN A 81 3.78 4.06 24.07
N PHE A 82 3.74 3.77 22.78
CA PHE A 82 4.12 4.72 21.74
C PHE A 82 3.07 5.84 21.59
N TYR A 83 1.78 5.50 21.72
CA TYR A 83 0.69 6.46 21.69
C TYR A 83 0.77 7.45 22.86
N LYS A 84 0.96 6.96 24.09
CA LYS A 84 1.12 7.80 25.29
C LYS A 84 2.32 8.75 25.23
N ARG A 85 3.37 8.37 24.48
CA ARG A 85 4.55 9.21 24.25
C ARG A 85 4.42 10.14 23.04
N ASN A 86 3.25 10.22 22.41
CA ASN A 86 2.98 11.01 21.21
C ASN A 86 3.88 10.66 19.99
N TYR A 87 4.39 9.43 19.92
CA TYR A 87 5.18 8.97 18.77
C TYR A 87 4.31 8.56 17.59
N ILE A 88 3.07 8.13 17.87
CA ILE A 88 2.11 7.64 16.90
C ILE A 88 0.70 8.11 17.25
N GLU A 89 -0.15 8.17 16.22
CA GLU A 89 -1.59 8.42 16.34
C GLU A 89 -2.41 7.15 16.14
N GLY A 90 -1.78 6.07 15.67
CA GLY A 90 -2.48 4.84 15.39
C GLY A 90 -1.59 3.64 15.10
N LEU A 91 -2.24 2.54 14.78
CA LEU A 91 -1.61 1.25 14.47
C LEU A 91 -1.88 0.83 13.03
N PHE A 92 -0.84 0.37 12.33
CA PHE A 92 -0.97 -0.41 11.10
C PHE A 92 -0.49 -1.84 11.34
N LEU A 93 -1.42 -2.78 11.45
CA LEU A 93 -1.14 -4.18 11.72
C LEU A 93 -1.25 -5.03 10.46
N SER A 94 -0.21 -5.82 10.21
CA SER A 94 -0.14 -6.81 9.15
C SER A 94 0.41 -8.14 9.69
N SER A 95 0.41 -9.20 8.86
CA SER A 95 0.91 -10.51 9.29
C SER A 95 1.43 -11.33 8.10
N GLY A 96 2.40 -12.21 8.35
CA GLY A 96 2.54 -13.43 7.58
C GLY A 96 1.33 -14.35 7.82
N ILE A 97 1.13 -15.35 6.98
CA ILE A 97 -0.02 -16.28 7.11
C ILE A 97 0.45 -17.56 7.78
N ILE A 98 -0.10 -17.83 8.98
CA ILE A 98 0.21 -19.02 9.77
C ILE A 98 -0.97 -20.00 9.67
N LYS A 99 -0.69 -21.28 9.55
CA LYS A 99 -1.67 -22.38 9.48
C LYS A 99 -2.74 -22.19 8.38
N SER A 100 -3.58 -21.16 8.50
CA SER A 100 -4.63 -20.85 7.54
C SER A 100 -4.95 -19.35 7.50
N PRO A 101 -5.64 -18.86 6.45
CA PRO A 101 -6.13 -17.49 6.40
C PRO A 101 -7.06 -17.13 7.57
N ASP A 102 -8.00 -18.01 7.93
CA ASP A 102 -8.94 -17.79 9.03
C ASP A 102 -8.22 -17.72 10.37
N TYR A 103 -7.36 -18.69 10.67
CA TYR A 103 -6.57 -18.68 11.90
C TYR A 103 -5.73 -17.38 12.07
N THR A 104 -5.09 -16.94 10.98
CA THR A 104 -4.31 -15.70 11.03
C THR A 104 -5.19 -14.47 11.21
N MET A 105 -6.37 -14.46 10.59
CA MET A 105 -7.34 -13.38 10.75
C MET A 105 -7.89 -13.31 12.17
N GLU A 106 -8.14 -14.46 12.82
CA GLU A 106 -8.55 -14.54 14.21
C GLU A 106 -7.51 -13.91 15.14
N LEU A 107 -6.23 -14.24 14.97
CA LEU A 107 -5.15 -13.62 15.76
C LEU A 107 -5.08 -12.08 15.59
N LEU A 108 -5.29 -11.58 14.37
CA LEU A 108 -5.36 -10.14 14.12
C LEU A 108 -6.57 -9.51 14.85
N ILE A 109 -7.73 -10.16 14.76
CA ILE A 109 -8.97 -9.69 15.42
C ILE A 109 -8.82 -9.70 16.93
N ASP A 110 -8.19 -10.72 17.51
CA ASP A 110 -7.95 -10.82 18.95
C ASP A 110 -7.07 -9.68 19.46
N ALA A 111 -5.97 -9.39 18.75
CA ALA A 111 -5.11 -8.26 19.11
C ALA A 111 -5.86 -6.91 19.05
N ILE A 112 -6.65 -6.67 17.98
CA ILE A 112 -7.41 -5.43 17.84
C ILE A 112 -8.57 -5.37 18.85
N THR A 113 -9.25 -6.48 19.14
CA THR A 113 -10.30 -6.53 20.14
C THR A 113 -9.75 -6.20 21.53
N LEU A 114 -8.61 -6.78 21.87
CA LEU A 114 -7.93 -6.49 23.14
C LEU A 114 -7.56 -5.00 23.22
N LEU A 115 -6.99 -4.44 22.15
CA LEU A 115 -6.61 -3.03 22.07
C LEU A 115 -7.82 -2.10 22.23
N ARG A 116 -8.94 -2.37 21.54
CA ARG A 116 -10.17 -1.58 21.61
C ARG A 116 -10.89 -1.72 22.95
N LYS A 117 -11.05 -2.96 23.45
CA LYS A 117 -11.91 -3.23 24.63
C LYS A 117 -11.19 -3.14 25.97
N LYS A 118 -10.00 -3.77 26.10
CA LYS A 118 -9.25 -3.78 27.37
C LYS A 118 -8.47 -2.49 27.57
N TYR A 119 -7.81 -1.99 26.51
CA TYR A 119 -7.00 -0.78 26.58
C TYR A 119 -7.75 0.50 26.22
N ASN A 120 -9.03 0.42 25.84
CA ASN A 120 -9.89 1.54 25.45
C ASN A 120 -9.21 2.44 24.39
N PHE A 121 -8.43 1.85 23.49
CA PHE A 121 -7.72 2.58 22.46
C PHE A 121 -8.68 3.10 21.40
N ASN A 122 -8.80 4.43 21.29
CA ASN A 122 -9.66 5.09 20.30
C ASN A 122 -8.90 5.70 19.13
N GLY A 123 -7.57 5.49 19.06
CA GLY A 123 -6.74 5.94 17.93
C GLY A 123 -7.03 5.17 16.63
N TYR A 124 -6.46 5.67 15.55
CA TYR A 124 -6.64 5.09 14.22
C TYR A 124 -6.05 3.67 14.10
N ILE A 125 -6.81 2.76 13.51
CA ILE A 125 -6.37 1.37 13.26
C ILE A 125 -6.56 1.01 11.79
N HIS A 126 -5.45 0.65 11.14
CA HIS A 126 -5.42 0.09 9.81
C HIS A 126 -4.93 -1.36 9.87
N VAL A 127 -5.69 -2.29 9.29
CA VAL A 127 -5.29 -3.70 9.25
C VAL A 127 -5.20 -4.18 7.81
N LYS A 128 -4.14 -4.94 7.52
CA LYS A 128 -4.02 -5.69 6.26
C LYS A 128 -4.78 -7.01 6.42
N ALA A 129 -5.97 -7.07 5.83
CA ALA A 129 -6.81 -8.27 5.85
C ALA A 129 -6.17 -9.43 5.10
N ILE A 130 -6.43 -10.64 5.55
CA ILE A 130 -5.87 -11.87 4.98
C ILE A 130 -6.77 -12.40 3.85
N PRO A 131 -6.29 -12.44 2.59
CA PRO A 131 -7.07 -12.98 1.48
C PRO A 131 -7.38 -14.45 1.67
N GLY A 132 -8.66 -14.80 1.52
CA GLY A 132 -9.16 -16.16 1.74
C GLY A 132 -9.75 -16.40 3.12
N ALA A 133 -9.68 -15.45 4.04
CA ALA A 133 -10.42 -15.52 5.30
C ALA A 133 -11.93 -15.39 5.08
N SER A 134 -12.71 -15.98 5.98
CA SER A 134 -14.17 -16.05 5.90
C SER A 134 -14.80 -14.66 5.99
N LYS A 135 -15.98 -14.50 5.36
CA LYS A 135 -16.75 -13.24 5.42
C LYS A 135 -17.15 -12.87 6.86
N TYR A 136 -17.36 -13.87 7.71
CA TYR A 136 -17.67 -13.67 9.11
C TYR A 136 -16.52 -12.95 9.84
N LEU A 137 -15.28 -13.40 9.66
CA LEU A 137 -14.10 -12.77 10.25
C LEU A 137 -13.85 -11.38 9.65
N LEU A 138 -14.06 -11.22 8.35
CA LEU A 138 -13.95 -9.92 7.71
C LEU A 138 -14.97 -8.91 8.25
N LYS A 139 -16.21 -9.35 8.54
CA LYS A 139 -17.22 -8.53 9.22
C LYS A 139 -16.77 -8.13 10.62
N LYS A 140 -16.28 -9.09 11.43
CA LYS A 140 -15.76 -8.81 12.78
C LYS A 140 -14.63 -7.77 12.73
N LEU A 141 -13.66 -7.96 11.85
CA LEU A 141 -12.56 -7.03 11.69
C LEU A 141 -13.03 -5.63 11.31
N GLY A 142 -13.91 -5.52 10.31
CA GLY A 142 -14.37 -4.25 9.78
C GLY A 142 -15.12 -3.36 10.78
N LEU A 143 -15.71 -3.95 11.83
CA LEU A 143 -16.35 -3.22 12.93
C LEU A 143 -15.35 -2.66 13.97
N LEU A 144 -14.10 -3.11 13.94
CA LEU A 144 -13.08 -2.75 14.92
C LEU A 144 -12.04 -1.78 14.38
N VAL A 145 -11.93 -1.65 13.05
CA VAL A 145 -10.86 -0.91 12.39
C VAL A 145 -11.37 0.26 11.56
N ASP A 146 -10.52 1.25 11.39
CA ASP A 146 -10.86 2.43 10.58
C ASP A 146 -10.64 2.17 9.09
N ARG A 147 -9.57 1.43 8.73
CA ARG A 147 -9.23 1.08 7.36
C ARG A 147 -8.83 -0.38 7.22
N ILE A 148 -9.24 -0.97 6.11
CA ILE A 148 -8.76 -2.29 5.66
C ILE A 148 -7.93 -2.10 4.39
N SER A 149 -6.85 -2.86 4.26
CA SER A 149 -6.16 -3.06 2.99
C SER A 149 -6.06 -4.54 2.65
N ALA A 150 -6.16 -4.84 1.36
CA ALA A 150 -5.84 -6.15 0.80
C ALA A 150 -4.94 -5.89 -0.42
N ASN A 151 -3.69 -6.35 -0.34
CA ASN A 151 -2.73 -6.06 -1.41
C ASN A 151 -3.04 -6.86 -2.66
N ILE A 152 -3.20 -6.16 -3.80
CA ILE A 152 -3.33 -6.79 -5.11
C ILE A 152 -2.00 -7.42 -5.56
N GLU A 153 -0.90 -6.94 -5.03
CA GLU A 153 0.50 -7.33 -5.22
C GLU A 153 1.01 -7.05 -6.64
N LEU A 154 0.40 -7.60 -7.66
CA LEU A 154 0.83 -7.49 -9.05
C LEU A 154 -0.34 -7.10 -9.96
N PRO A 155 -0.08 -6.39 -11.07
CA PRO A 155 -1.15 -5.88 -11.95
C PRO A 155 -1.95 -6.99 -12.60
N THR A 156 -1.28 -8.10 -12.96
CA THR A 156 -1.87 -9.20 -13.73
C THR A 156 -2.00 -10.49 -12.93
N ASN A 157 -2.96 -11.33 -13.33
CA ASN A 157 -3.10 -12.67 -12.78
C ASN A 157 -1.89 -13.57 -13.11
N ASN A 158 -1.31 -13.38 -14.28
CA ASN A 158 -0.15 -14.18 -14.71
C ASN A 158 1.07 -13.85 -13.86
N GLY A 159 1.36 -12.56 -13.62
CA GLY A 159 2.41 -12.12 -12.72
C GLY A 159 2.18 -12.66 -11.30
N LEU A 160 0.93 -12.59 -10.80
CA LEU A 160 0.60 -13.10 -9.47
C LEU A 160 0.82 -14.62 -9.36
N LYS A 161 0.38 -15.41 -10.35
CA LYS A 161 0.62 -16.87 -10.38
C LYS A 161 2.11 -17.21 -10.43
N LEU A 162 2.88 -16.43 -11.18
CA LEU A 162 4.32 -16.62 -11.35
C LEU A 162 5.09 -16.36 -10.05
N LEU A 163 4.81 -15.25 -9.38
CA LEU A 163 5.60 -14.78 -8.23
C LEU A 163 4.96 -15.07 -6.86
N ALA A 164 3.68 -15.34 -6.80
CA ALA A 164 2.95 -15.64 -5.56
C ALA A 164 1.90 -16.74 -5.78
N PRO A 165 2.32 -17.99 -6.08
CA PRO A 165 1.42 -19.07 -6.50
C PRO A 165 0.36 -19.44 -5.47
N ASN A 166 0.61 -19.19 -4.19
CA ASN A 166 -0.35 -19.41 -3.12
C ASN A 166 -1.44 -18.33 -3.03
N LYS A 167 -1.27 -17.18 -3.71
CA LYS A 167 -2.24 -16.10 -3.73
C LYS A 167 -3.19 -16.23 -4.92
N ASN A 168 -4.41 -15.72 -4.72
CA ASN A 168 -5.44 -15.73 -5.75
C ASN A 168 -6.07 -14.34 -5.83
N GLN A 169 -6.10 -13.76 -7.04
CA GLN A 169 -6.61 -12.40 -7.25
C GLN A 169 -8.09 -12.28 -6.88
N ASN A 170 -8.90 -13.32 -7.15
CA ASN A 170 -10.31 -13.32 -6.79
C ASN A 170 -10.52 -13.28 -5.27
N LYS A 171 -9.69 -14.01 -4.49
CA LYS A 171 -9.74 -13.94 -3.02
C LYS A 171 -9.41 -12.55 -2.50
N ILE A 172 -8.48 -11.84 -3.15
CA ILE A 172 -8.12 -10.46 -2.81
C ILE A 172 -9.26 -9.50 -3.15
N THR A 173 -9.78 -9.56 -4.38
CA THR A 173 -10.85 -8.67 -4.85
C THR A 173 -12.19 -8.93 -4.14
N ASN A 174 -12.44 -10.15 -3.65
CA ASN A 174 -13.60 -10.46 -2.82
C ASN A 174 -13.61 -9.67 -1.50
N ILE A 175 -12.43 -9.43 -0.88
CA ILE A 175 -12.32 -8.54 0.28
C ILE A 175 -12.71 -7.12 -0.12
N MET A 176 -12.15 -6.62 -1.23
CA MET A 176 -12.42 -5.27 -1.72
C MET A 176 -13.91 -5.07 -2.05
N LYS A 177 -14.53 -6.07 -2.68
CA LYS A 177 -15.96 -6.07 -2.97
C LYS A 177 -16.80 -6.02 -1.69
N TYR A 178 -16.48 -6.90 -0.73
CA TYR A 178 -17.18 -6.95 0.55
C TYR A 178 -17.10 -5.63 1.30
N VAL A 179 -15.91 -5.02 1.36
CA VAL A 179 -15.72 -3.71 2.02
C VAL A 179 -16.51 -2.61 1.30
N LYS A 180 -16.49 -2.58 -0.05
CA LYS A 180 -17.28 -1.62 -0.84
C LYS A 180 -18.76 -1.69 -0.53
N GLU A 181 -19.31 -2.91 -0.47
CA GLU A 181 -20.74 -3.16 -0.26
C GLU A 181 -21.21 -2.84 1.17
N ASN A 182 -20.33 -2.98 2.17
CA ASN A 182 -20.69 -2.85 3.59
C ASN A 182 -20.15 -1.57 4.26
N LYS A 183 -19.35 -0.77 3.56
CA LYS A 183 -18.74 0.45 4.13
C LYS A 183 -19.81 1.45 4.60
N ASN A 184 -19.72 1.85 5.88
CA ASN A 184 -20.53 2.89 6.49
C ASN A 184 -19.79 3.55 7.66
N LYS A 185 -20.47 4.39 8.47
CA LYS A 185 -19.86 5.09 9.61
C LYS A 185 -19.33 4.14 10.71
N SER A 186 -19.87 2.93 10.82
CA SER A 186 -19.49 1.93 11.82
C SER A 186 -18.65 0.78 11.26
N PHE A 187 -18.53 0.68 9.95
CA PHE A 187 -17.79 -0.38 9.26
C PHE A 187 -16.77 0.21 8.31
N VAL A 188 -15.50 0.08 8.64
CA VAL A 188 -14.35 0.57 7.84
C VAL A 188 -14.56 2.04 7.39
N PRO A 189 -14.78 2.99 8.31
CA PRO A 189 -15.17 4.36 7.96
C PRO A 189 -14.15 5.07 7.06
N ALA A 190 -12.86 4.85 7.25
CA ALA A 190 -11.81 5.40 6.40
C ALA A 190 -11.63 4.66 5.07
N GLY A 191 -12.43 3.61 4.82
CA GLY A 191 -12.44 2.87 3.57
C GLY A 191 -11.25 1.92 3.41
N GLN A 192 -10.94 1.61 2.16
CA GLN A 192 -9.96 0.59 1.83
C GLN A 192 -8.86 1.10 0.91
N SER A 193 -7.72 0.41 0.93
CA SER A 193 -6.58 0.65 0.06
C SER A 193 -5.95 -0.66 -0.39
N THR A 194 -5.05 -0.58 -1.36
CA THR A 194 -4.26 -1.72 -1.84
C THR A 194 -2.83 -1.29 -2.10
N GLN A 195 -1.95 -2.25 -2.30
CA GLN A 195 -0.57 -2.03 -2.71
C GLN A 195 -0.23 -2.91 -3.90
N MET A 196 0.56 -2.36 -4.82
CA MET A 196 1.06 -3.02 -6.01
C MET A 196 2.58 -2.88 -6.08
N ILE A 197 3.26 -3.98 -6.41
CA ILE A 197 4.71 -4.01 -6.57
C ILE A 197 5.03 -3.58 -8.01
N VAL A 198 5.98 -2.67 -8.16
CA VAL A 198 6.41 -2.09 -9.43
C VAL A 198 7.77 -2.64 -9.83
N GLY A 199 7.87 -3.22 -11.01
CA GLY A 199 9.14 -3.72 -11.55
C GLY A 199 9.56 -5.09 -11.06
N ALA A 200 8.68 -5.86 -10.41
CA ALA A 200 8.92 -7.28 -10.14
C ALA A 200 8.56 -8.19 -11.33
N THR A 201 7.76 -7.70 -12.24
CA THR A 201 7.26 -8.36 -13.44
C THR A 201 7.36 -7.39 -14.64
N ILE A 202 7.06 -7.88 -15.84
CA ILE A 202 7.29 -7.19 -17.12
C ILE A 202 6.23 -6.14 -17.47
N GLU A 203 5.17 -6.01 -16.65
CA GLU A 203 4.07 -5.10 -16.97
C GLU A 203 4.55 -3.65 -17.10
N SER A 204 4.01 -2.98 -18.12
CA SER A 204 4.26 -1.57 -18.40
C SER A 204 3.54 -0.66 -17.38
N ASP A 205 3.93 0.61 -17.32
CA ASP A 205 3.26 1.61 -16.49
C ASP A 205 1.80 1.84 -16.93
N TYR A 206 1.54 1.71 -18.23
CA TYR A 206 0.19 1.74 -18.79
C TYR A 206 -0.70 0.65 -18.21
N GLN A 207 -0.21 -0.60 -18.18
CA GLN A 207 -0.94 -1.72 -17.58
C GLN A 207 -1.16 -1.55 -16.07
N ILE A 208 -0.16 -1.01 -15.36
CA ILE A 208 -0.25 -0.70 -13.93
C ILE A 208 -1.32 0.35 -13.68
N LEU A 209 -1.33 1.45 -14.45
CA LEU A 209 -2.32 2.52 -14.29
C LEU A 209 -3.73 2.09 -14.70
N LYS A 210 -3.89 1.30 -15.77
CA LYS A 210 -5.17 0.70 -16.14
C LYS A 210 -5.73 -0.13 -14.99
N LYS A 211 -4.89 -0.99 -14.39
CA LYS A 211 -5.28 -1.77 -13.22
C LYS A 211 -5.67 -0.89 -12.03
N SER A 212 -4.93 0.19 -11.79
CA SER A 212 -5.25 1.13 -10.70
C SER A 212 -6.58 1.84 -10.93
N SER A 213 -6.82 2.31 -12.16
CA SER A 213 -8.10 2.92 -12.57
C SER A 213 -9.28 1.95 -12.37
N ASP A 214 -9.14 0.70 -12.81
CA ASP A 214 -10.15 -0.34 -12.59
C ASP A 214 -10.44 -0.57 -11.11
N LEU A 215 -9.40 -0.59 -10.26
CA LEU A 215 -9.55 -0.77 -8.83
C LEU A 215 -10.28 0.41 -8.17
N TYR A 216 -9.98 1.64 -8.56
CA TYR A 216 -10.71 2.83 -8.10
C TYR A 216 -12.19 2.79 -8.50
N ASN A 217 -12.47 2.49 -9.76
CA ASN A 217 -13.82 2.48 -10.31
C ASN A 217 -14.67 1.33 -9.74
N ASN A 218 -14.12 0.13 -9.72
CA ASN A 218 -14.87 -1.08 -9.36
C ASN A 218 -15.01 -1.27 -7.86
N PHE A 219 -14.00 -0.88 -7.05
CA PHE A 219 -13.97 -1.17 -5.60
C PHE A 219 -13.99 0.08 -4.72
N LYS A 220 -14.05 1.29 -5.29
CA LYS A 220 -14.05 2.57 -4.55
C LYS A 220 -12.89 2.66 -3.56
N LEU A 221 -11.70 2.22 -3.98
CA LEU A 221 -10.49 2.34 -3.17
C LEU A 221 -10.19 3.81 -2.86
N LYS A 222 -9.63 4.05 -1.68
CA LYS A 222 -9.13 5.39 -1.31
C LYS A 222 -7.75 5.66 -1.91
N ARG A 223 -6.92 4.61 -2.02
CA ARG A 223 -5.57 4.72 -2.60
C ARG A 223 -5.06 3.37 -3.08
N VAL A 224 -4.36 3.40 -4.19
CA VAL A 224 -3.41 2.37 -4.62
C VAL A 224 -2.01 2.85 -4.21
N PHE A 225 -1.29 2.03 -3.45
CA PHE A 225 0.11 2.27 -3.11
C PHE A 225 0.99 1.52 -4.12
N TYR A 226 1.94 2.22 -4.68
CA TYR A 226 3.00 1.63 -5.50
C TYR A 226 4.22 1.38 -4.63
N SER A 227 4.89 0.26 -4.85
CA SER A 227 6.10 -0.08 -4.12
C SER A 227 7.12 -0.64 -5.09
N ALA A 228 8.23 0.07 -5.28
CA ALA A 228 9.32 -0.41 -6.10
C ALA A 228 9.80 -1.77 -5.58
N TYR A 229 10.00 -2.72 -6.50
CA TYR A 229 10.52 -4.03 -6.16
C TYR A 229 11.92 -3.92 -5.54
N ILE A 230 12.07 -4.51 -4.36
CA ILE A 230 13.35 -4.58 -3.65
C ILE A 230 13.93 -5.99 -3.85
N PRO A 231 15.13 -6.14 -4.40
CA PRO A 231 15.74 -7.43 -4.68
C PRO A 231 16.27 -8.08 -3.38
N VAL A 232 15.39 -8.67 -2.59
CA VAL A 232 15.71 -9.35 -1.32
C VAL A 232 15.91 -10.85 -1.48
N ASN A 233 15.52 -11.43 -2.62
CA ASN A 233 15.62 -12.85 -2.92
C ASN A 233 16.25 -13.05 -4.30
N HIS A 234 16.94 -14.17 -4.45
CA HIS A 234 17.39 -14.67 -5.74
C HIS A 234 16.41 -15.76 -6.21
N ASP A 235 15.76 -15.54 -7.36
CA ASP A 235 14.87 -16.51 -8.00
C ASP A 235 14.88 -16.25 -9.51
N ARG A 236 14.85 -17.29 -10.33
CA ARG A 236 14.90 -17.19 -11.81
C ARG A 236 13.75 -16.39 -12.43
N PHE A 237 12.67 -16.22 -11.70
CA PHE A 237 11.49 -15.48 -12.14
C PHE A 237 11.48 -14.03 -11.67
N LEU A 238 12.43 -13.63 -10.84
CA LEU A 238 12.59 -12.25 -10.39
C LEU A 238 13.59 -11.51 -11.28
N PRO A 239 13.41 -10.20 -11.49
CA PRO A 239 14.35 -9.42 -12.27
C PRO A 239 15.68 -9.29 -11.54
N ASN A 240 16.78 -9.44 -12.28
CA ASN A 240 18.12 -9.24 -11.73
C ASN A 240 18.49 -7.75 -11.75
N ILE A 241 17.93 -6.99 -10.82
CA ILE A 241 18.23 -5.58 -10.63
C ILE A 241 19.01 -5.36 -9.35
N LYS A 242 19.94 -4.40 -9.36
CA LYS A 242 20.74 -4.03 -8.19
C LYS A 242 20.06 -2.97 -7.32
N VAL A 243 19.25 -2.12 -7.94
CA VAL A 243 18.61 -0.96 -7.29
C VAL A 243 17.12 -0.97 -7.59
N PRO A 244 16.26 -0.72 -6.57
CA PRO A 244 14.82 -0.61 -6.78
C PRO A 244 14.48 0.50 -7.78
N PRO A 245 13.46 0.33 -8.64
CA PRO A 245 13.05 1.32 -9.64
C PRO A 245 12.27 2.50 -9.02
N LEU A 246 12.90 3.28 -8.15
CA LEU A 246 12.26 4.35 -7.37
C LEU A 246 11.72 5.49 -8.25
N VAL A 247 12.42 5.83 -9.35
CA VAL A 247 11.94 6.86 -10.28
C VAL A 247 10.62 6.42 -10.91
N ARG A 248 10.51 5.15 -11.31
CA ARG A 248 9.28 4.57 -11.86
C ARG A 248 8.14 4.58 -10.84
N GLU A 249 8.42 4.23 -9.59
CA GLU A 249 7.46 4.33 -8.48
C GLU A 249 6.95 5.77 -8.33
N ASN A 250 7.87 6.76 -8.32
CA ASN A 250 7.51 8.17 -8.19
C ASN A 250 6.67 8.66 -9.37
N ARG A 251 6.98 8.27 -10.61
CA ARG A 251 6.18 8.63 -11.80
C ARG A 251 4.76 8.08 -11.70
N LEU A 252 4.60 6.83 -11.23
CA LEU A 252 3.28 6.22 -11.00
C LEU A 252 2.49 6.97 -9.92
N TYR A 253 3.12 7.42 -8.83
CA TYR A 253 2.45 8.27 -7.83
C TYR A 253 2.03 9.62 -8.39
N GLN A 254 2.86 10.27 -9.21
CA GLN A 254 2.51 11.52 -9.88
C GLN A 254 1.32 11.32 -10.83
N ALA A 255 1.35 10.27 -11.65
CA ALA A 255 0.25 9.92 -12.53
C ALA A 255 -1.04 9.57 -11.79
N ASP A 256 -0.96 8.79 -10.70
CA ASP A 256 -2.09 8.49 -9.83
C ASP A 256 -2.76 9.76 -9.29
N TRP A 257 -1.96 10.77 -8.95
CA TRP A 257 -2.47 12.08 -8.54
C TRP A 257 -3.23 12.78 -9.67
N LEU A 258 -2.69 12.78 -10.89
CA LEU A 258 -3.34 13.36 -12.07
C LEU A 258 -4.68 12.67 -12.38
N LEU A 259 -4.74 11.35 -12.30
CA LEU A 259 -5.97 10.59 -12.50
C LEU A 259 -7.06 10.93 -11.47
N ARG A 260 -6.67 11.08 -10.20
CA ARG A 260 -7.65 11.24 -9.11
C ARG A 260 -8.11 12.67 -8.89
N PHE A 261 -7.29 13.66 -9.19
CA PHE A 261 -7.54 15.05 -8.82
C PHE A 261 -7.52 16.03 -9.99
N TYR A 262 -6.86 15.70 -11.10
CA TYR A 262 -6.68 16.58 -12.25
C TYR A 262 -7.52 16.17 -13.46
N ASN A 263 -8.41 15.19 -13.29
CA ASN A 263 -9.32 14.69 -14.33
C ASN A 263 -8.62 14.13 -15.58
N PHE A 264 -7.36 13.67 -15.44
CA PHE A 264 -6.72 12.92 -16.51
C PHE A 264 -7.27 11.50 -16.57
N LYS A 265 -7.32 10.93 -17.76
CA LYS A 265 -7.54 9.50 -18.01
C LYS A 265 -6.20 8.80 -18.20
N VAL A 266 -6.19 7.49 -18.05
CA VAL A 266 -4.96 6.71 -18.28
C VAL A 266 -4.48 6.89 -19.71
N ASP A 267 -5.41 6.88 -20.67
CA ASP A 267 -5.13 7.01 -22.10
C ASP A 267 -4.71 8.42 -22.53
N ASP A 268 -4.87 9.44 -21.68
CA ASP A 268 -4.27 10.74 -21.88
C ASP A 268 -2.75 10.70 -21.59
N LEU A 269 -2.36 9.95 -20.55
CA LEU A 269 -0.97 9.93 -20.06
C LEU A 269 -0.09 8.89 -20.79
N LEU A 270 -0.64 7.72 -21.07
CA LEU A 270 0.05 6.59 -21.69
C LEU A 270 -0.88 5.87 -22.65
N ASP A 271 -0.32 5.23 -23.66
CA ASP A 271 -1.03 4.48 -24.68
C ASP A 271 -0.25 3.21 -25.10
N GLU A 272 -0.70 2.53 -26.15
CA GLU A 272 -0.06 1.30 -26.66
C GLU A 272 1.35 1.55 -27.25
N TYR A 273 1.65 2.76 -27.69
CA TYR A 273 2.94 3.15 -28.27
C TYR A 273 3.88 3.70 -27.20
N ASN A 274 3.33 4.42 -26.22
CA ASN A 274 4.05 5.04 -25.11
C ASN A 274 3.65 4.39 -23.79
N GLN A 275 4.10 3.16 -23.57
CA GLN A 275 3.63 2.32 -22.47
C GLN A 275 4.28 2.62 -21.11
N ASN A 276 5.40 3.36 -21.08
CA ASN A 276 6.13 3.64 -19.85
C ASN A 276 6.42 5.14 -19.74
N PHE A 277 6.40 5.65 -18.50
CA PHE A 277 6.73 7.04 -18.24
C PHE A 277 8.18 7.38 -18.54
N ASN A 278 8.37 8.60 -18.96
CA ASN A 278 9.70 9.19 -19.11
C ASN A 278 10.39 9.26 -17.73
N ILE A 279 11.65 8.84 -17.68
CA ILE A 279 12.45 8.88 -16.44
C ILE A 279 12.93 10.29 -16.10
N LEU A 280 13.12 11.15 -17.11
CA LEU A 280 13.62 12.50 -16.95
C LEU A 280 12.51 13.52 -16.68
N LEU A 281 11.33 13.33 -17.29
CA LEU A 281 10.18 14.24 -17.19
C LEU A 281 9.12 13.68 -16.25
N ASP A 282 8.41 14.56 -15.56
CA ASP A 282 7.19 14.16 -14.85
C ASP A 282 6.03 13.88 -15.85
N PRO A 283 5.04 13.07 -15.46
CA PRO A 283 3.98 12.65 -16.38
C PRO A 283 3.17 13.79 -17.00
N LYS A 284 2.97 14.90 -16.28
CA LYS A 284 2.21 16.05 -16.81
C LYS A 284 3.03 16.86 -17.81
N THR A 285 4.31 17.07 -17.55
CA THR A 285 5.22 17.72 -18.48
C THR A 285 5.42 16.88 -19.74
N ASP A 286 5.60 15.57 -19.60
CA ASP A 286 5.71 14.64 -20.73
C ASP A 286 4.44 14.64 -21.59
N TRP A 287 3.26 14.64 -20.96
CA TRP A 287 1.98 14.78 -21.66
C TRP A 287 1.91 16.11 -22.44
N ALA A 288 2.24 17.24 -21.80
CA ALA A 288 2.16 18.56 -22.44
C ALA A 288 3.09 18.69 -23.65
N LEU A 289 4.30 18.11 -23.59
CA LEU A 289 5.23 18.10 -24.73
C LEU A 289 4.72 17.25 -25.90
N ARG A 290 3.90 16.25 -25.65
CA ARG A 290 3.25 15.43 -26.70
C ARG A 290 1.96 16.06 -27.22
N HIS A 291 1.46 17.15 -26.61
CA HIS A 291 0.22 17.85 -26.94
C HIS A 291 0.47 19.36 -27.06
N LEU A 292 1.51 19.74 -27.82
CA LEU A 292 1.85 21.15 -28.00
C LEU A 292 0.75 21.96 -28.67
N GLU A 293 -0.13 21.31 -29.43
CA GLU A 293 -1.32 21.90 -30.03
C GLU A 293 -2.33 22.42 -28.99
N GLU A 294 -2.26 21.93 -27.77
CA GLU A 294 -3.08 22.40 -26.65
C GLU A 294 -2.57 23.72 -26.03
N PHE A 295 -1.41 24.21 -26.43
CA PHE A 295 -0.73 25.37 -25.83
C PHE A 295 -0.41 26.46 -26.87
N PRO A 296 -0.37 27.75 -26.48
CA PRO A 296 -0.62 28.30 -25.13
C PRO A 296 -2.12 28.31 -24.77
N LYS A 297 -2.42 28.31 -23.47
CA LYS A 297 -3.77 28.47 -22.93
C LYS A 297 -4.02 29.90 -22.46
N GLU A 298 -5.16 30.51 -22.85
CA GLU A 298 -5.57 31.82 -22.35
C GLU A 298 -6.17 31.67 -20.94
N ILE A 299 -5.41 32.06 -19.92
CA ILE A 299 -5.71 31.79 -18.50
C ILE A 299 -7.09 32.32 -18.05
N ASN A 300 -7.57 33.42 -18.66
CA ASN A 300 -8.85 34.03 -18.30
C ASN A 300 -10.06 33.36 -18.97
N LYS A 301 -9.85 32.43 -19.90
CA LYS A 301 -10.90 31.81 -20.72
C LYS A 301 -11.02 30.30 -20.48
N VAL A 302 -9.98 29.66 -20.03
CA VAL A 302 -9.96 28.20 -19.83
C VAL A 302 -10.66 27.79 -18.53
N SER A 303 -11.20 26.59 -18.50
CA SER A 303 -11.79 26.02 -17.30
C SER A 303 -10.72 25.65 -16.26
N TYR A 304 -11.14 25.51 -14.99
CA TYR A 304 -10.29 25.05 -13.91
C TYR A 304 -9.53 23.74 -14.24
N TYR A 305 -10.20 22.77 -14.84
CA TYR A 305 -9.57 21.50 -15.20
C TYR A 305 -8.57 21.62 -16.34
N GLU A 306 -8.75 22.56 -17.26
CA GLU A 306 -7.76 22.86 -18.30
C GLU A 306 -6.54 23.57 -17.72
N LEU A 307 -6.72 24.46 -16.74
CA LEU A 307 -5.61 25.06 -16.01
C LEU A 307 -4.77 24.00 -15.30
N LEU A 308 -5.42 23.02 -14.65
CA LEU A 308 -4.72 21.92 -13.98
C LEU A 308 -3.86 21.05 -14.93
N LYS A 309 -4.12 21.08 -16.24
CA LYS A 309 -3.29 20.38 -17.23
C LYS A 309 -1.97 21.10 -17.55
N ILE A 310 -1.86 22.37 -17.24
CA ILE A 310 -0.65 23.16 -17.52
C ILE A 310 0.48 22.73 -16.57
N PRO A 311 1.68 22.37 -17.08
CA PRO A 311 2.84 22.09 -16.24
C PRO A 311 3.17 23.29 -15.32
N GLY A 312 3.42 23.01 -14.05
CA GLY A 312 3.71 24.05 -13.05
C GLY A 312 2.48 24.57 -12.28
N ILE A 313 1.26 24.23 -12.72
CA ILE A 313 0.00 24.57 -12.00
C ILE A 313 -0.50 23.38 -11.20
#